data_626c41c892f032e5f781217bb07b0be2
#
_entry.id   626c41c892f032e5f781217bb07b0be2
#
_cell.length_a   1.000
_cell.length_b   1.000
_cell.length_c   1.000
_cell.angle_alpha   90.00
_cell.angle_beta   90.00
_cell.angle_gamma   90.00
#
_symmetry.space_group_name_H-M   'P 1'
#
loop_
_entity.id
_entity.type
_entity.pdbx_description
1 polymer ?
#
loop_
_entity_poly.entity_id
_entity_poly.type
_entity_poly.pdbx_seq_one_letter_code
_entity_poly.pdbx_strand_id
1 'polypeptide(L)'
;SDLKKSRVIVEGRLVGEINKGFNVLLGISKEDTIEDLKYIKDKIINLRVFEDENDKMNLSLLDIKGDILAISQFTLYGDCRKGRRPNFMNAMGGDEAKALYEEFVKMLKESGLKIETGEFGAHMNVEIENDGPVTILLDSKKEF
;
A
#
# COMPACT_ATOMS: atom_id res chain seq x y z
N SER A 1 4.12 -23.93 -5.23
CA SER A 1 3.58 -23.09 -4.17
C SER A 1 2.32 -22.41 -4.62
N ASP A 2 1.41 -22.20 -3.70
CA ASP A 2 0.13 -21.61 -4.03
C ASP A 2 0.30 -20.15 -4.44
N LEU A 3 -0.39 -19.79 -5.53
CA LEU A 3 -0.43 -18.40 -5.95
C LEU A 3 -1.32 -17.63 -5.00
N LYS A 4 -0.77 -16.61 -4.36
CA LYS A 4 -1.53 -15.69 -3.52
C LYS A 4 -1.97 -14.53 -4.39
N LYS A 5 -3.26 -14.21 -4.35
CA LYS A 5 -3.85 -13.20 -5.20
C LYS A 5 -4.53 -12.14 -4.37
N SER A 6 -4.52 -10.92 -4.88
CA SER A 6 -5.33 -9.84 -4.35
C SER A 6 -5.95 -9.09 -5.51
N ARG A 7 -7.18 -8.60 -5.30
CA ARG A 7 -7.88 -7.87 -6.35
C ARG A 7 -8.82 -6.84 -5.79
N VAL A 8 -9.11 -5.85 -6.62
CA VAL A 8 -10.05 -4.78 -6.30
C VAL A 8 -11.20 -4.82 -7.28
N ILE A 9 -12.40 -4.79 -6.75
CA ILE A 9 -13.64 -4.78 -7.53
C ILE A 9 -14.40 -3.50 -7.19
N VAL A 10 -14.80 -2.76 -8.22
CA VAL A 10 -15.60 -1.54 -8.09
C VAL A 10 -16.86 -1.73 -8.93
N GLU A 11 -18.01 -1.65 -8.29
CA GLU A 11 -19.31 -1.82 -8.96
C GLU A 11 -19.39 -3.11 -9.80
N GLY A 12 -18.88 -4.21 -9.24
CA GLY A 12 -18.87 -5.51 -9.91
C GLY A 12 -17.80 -5.69 -10.98
N ARG A 13 -16.95 -4.66 -11.21
CA ARG A 13 -15.88 -4.72 -12.21
C ARG A 13 -14.53 -4.94 -11.56
N LEU A 14 -13.73 -5.84 -12.11
CA LEU A 14 -12.35 -6.03 -11.71
C LEU A 14 -11.52 -4.84 -12.22
N VAL A 15 -10.93 -4.06 -11.31
CA VAL A 15 -10.10 -2.90 -11.68
C VAL A 15 -8.62 -3.13 -11.46
N GLY A 16 -8.23 -4.09 -10.63
CA GLY A 16 -6.82 -4.44 -10.44
C GLY A 16 -6.68 -5.81 -9.80
N GLU A 17 -5.66 -6.54 -10.20
CA GLU A 17 -5.35 -7.87 -9.64
C GLU A 17 -3.86 -8.10 -9.67
N ILE A 18 -3.34 -8.66 -8.58
CA ILE A 18 -1.94 -9.06 -8.48
C ILE A 18 -1.82 -10.50 -8.01
N ASN A 19 -0.66 -11.08 -8.29
CA ASN A 19 -0.24 -12.36 -7.73
C ASN A 19 0.64 -12.11 -6.50
N LYS A 20 1.71 -12.86 -6.32
CA LYS A 20 2.60 -12.72 -5.17
C LYS A 20 3.20 -11.32 -5.07
N GLY A 21 3.08 -10.71 -3.91
CA GLY A 21 3.61 -9.38 -3.67
C GLY A 21 2.98 -8.72 -2.45
N PHE A 22 2.82 -7.40 -2.53
CA PHE A 22 2.25 -6.62 -1.43
C PHE A 22 0.91 -6.01 -1.78
N ASN A 23 0.02 -6.02 -0.78
CA ASN A 23 -1.11 -5.10 -0.75
C ASN A 23 -0.66 -3.90 0.08
N VAL A 24 -0.64 -2.74 -0.53
CA VAL A 24 -0.23 -1.51 0.13
C VAL A 24 -1.45 -0.63 0.34
N LEU A 25 -1.76 -0.37 1.60
CA LEU A 25 -2.78 0.61 1.97
C LEU A 25 -2.04 1.89 2.33
N LEU A 26 -2.24 2.95 1.56
CA LEU A 26 -1.52 4.20 1.73
C LEU A 26 -2.42 5.26 2.32
N GLY A 27 -2.05 5.74 3.52
CA GLY A 27 -2.63 6.95 4.11
C GLY A 27 -1.68 8.12 3.92
N ILE A 28 -2.23 9.28 3.59
CA ILE A 28 -1.44 10.51 3.39
C ILE A 28 -1.93 11.54 4.41
N SER A 29 -0.99 12.09 5.20
CA SER A 29 -1.33 13.14 6.16
C SER A 29 -1.25 14.52 5.51
N LYS A 30 -1.87 15.50 6.15
CA LYS A 30 -1.84 16.90 5.67
C LYS A 30 -0.43 17.45 5.54
N GLU A 31 0.51 16.91 6.31
CA GLU A 31 1.89 17.39 6.35
C GLU A 31 2.81 16.64 5.40
N ASP A 32 2.32 15.60 4.74
CA ASP A 32 3.16 14.78 3.87
C ASP A 32 3.54 15.49 2.58
N THR A 33 4.76 15.21 2.15
CA THR A 33 5.33 15.75 0.91
C THR A 33 5.82 14.60 0.04
N ILE A 34 6.30 14.92 -1.15
CA ILE A 34 6.90 13.95 -2.06
C ILE A 34 8.05 13.18 -1.40
N GLU A 35 8.82 13.84 -0.53
CA GLU A 35 9.93 13.18 0.16
C GLU A 35 9.44 12.06 1.08
N ASP A 36 8.31 12.25 1.75
CA ASP A 36 7.69 11.20 2.56
C ASP A 36 7.30 10.00 1.69
N LEU A 37 6.75 10.25 0.52
CA LEU A 37 6.36 9.20 -0.41
C LEU A 37 7.57 8.44 -0.96
N LYS A 38 8.65 9.14 -1.26
CA LYS A 38 9.91 8.50 -1.69
C LYS A 38 10.45 7.56 -0.63
N TYR A 39 10.45 8.01 0.63
CA TYR A 39 10.88 7.19 1.75
C TYR A 39 10.08 5.90 1.85
N ILE A 40 8.75 6.02 1.82
CA ILE A 40 7.85 4.87 1.91
C ILE A 40 8.06 3.93 0.71
N LYS A 41 8.14 4.49 -0.49
CA LYS A 41 8.37 3.69 -1.71
C LYS A 41 9.66 2.89 -1.59
N ASP A 42 10.75 3.52 -1.19
CA ASP A 42 12.04 2.85 -1.05
C ASP A 42 12.00 1.73 -0.01
N LYS A 43 11.30 1.96 1.10
CA LYS A 43 11.09 0.92 2.11
C LYS A 43 10.31 -0.26 1.55
N ILE A 44 9.20 0.01 0.89
CA ILE A 44 8.33 -1.06 0.36
C ILE A 44 9.10 -1.99 -0.57
N ILE A 45 9.81 -1.44 -1.53
CA ILE A 45 10.46 -2.29 -2.56
C ILE A 45 11.73 -2.98 -2.06
N ASN A 46 12.31 -2.50 -0.96
CA ASN A 46 13.59 -3.01 -0.45
C ASN A 46 13.49 -3.80 0.86
N LEU A 47 12.37 -3.79 1.55
CA LEU A 47 12.21 -4.59 2.76
C LEU A 47 12.39 -6.08 2.47
N ARG A 48 13.18 -6.73 3.29
CA ARG A 48 13.58 -8.12 3.09
C ARG A 48 12.65 -9.06 3.88
N VAL A 49 11.41 -9.18 3.40
CA VAL A 49 10.34 -9.91 4.08
C VAL A 49 9.89 -11.17 3.36
N PHE A 50 10.48 -11.48 2.22
CA PHE A 50 10.20 -12.71 1.49
C PHE A 50 11.26 -13.75 1.81
N GLU A 51 10.82 -15.01 1.93
CA GLU A 51 11.72 -16.09 2.27
C GLU A 51 12.67 -16.43 1.13
N ASP A 52 13.93 -16.67 1.47
CA ASP A 52 14.94 -17.20 0.57
C ASP A 52 14.90 -18.73 0.56
N GLU A 53 15.85 -19.36 -0.13
CA GLU A 53 15.95 -20.82 -0.22
C GLU A 53 16.25 -21.52 1.11
N ASN A 54 16.61 -20.74 2.15
CA ASN A 54 16.85 -21.25 3.51
C ASN A 54 15.69 -20.91 4.46
N ASP A 55 14.53 -20.52 3.92
CA ASP A 55 13.33 -20.14 4.66
C ASP A 55 13.54 -18.96 5.61
N LYS A 56 14.48 -18.07 5.27
CA LYS A 56 14.75 -16.85 6.04
C LYS A 56 14.22 -15.62 5.30
N MET A 57 13.65 -14.69 6.04
CA MET A 57 13.21 -13.40 5.49
C MET A 57 14.41 -12.60 5.02
N ASN A 58 14.77 -12.73 3.78
CA ASN A 58 15.99 -12.17 3.23
C ASN A 58 15.84 -11.52 1.85
N LEU A 59 14.74 -11.77 1.16
CA LEU A 59 14.51 -11.24 -0.16
C LEU A 59 13.54 -10.08 -0.14
N SER A 60 13.85 -9.07 -0.94
CA SER A 60 12.98 -7.92 -1.14
C SER A 60 11.96 -8.18 -2.25
N LEU A 61 11.00 -7.28 -2.38
CA LEU A 61 10.04 -7.32 -3.48
C LEU A 61 10.76 -7.20 -4.83
N LEU A 62 11.81 -6.37 -4.91
CA LEU A 62 12.63 -6.25 -6.12
C LEU A 62 13.32 -7.59 -6.45
N ASP A 63 13.84 -8.27 -5.45
CA ASP A 63 14.53 -9.55 -5.65
C ASP A 63 13.60 -10.61 -6.25
N ILE A 64 12.37 -10.70 -5.78
CA ILE A 64 11.41 -11.69 -6.26
C ILE A 64 10.61 -11.23 -7.47
N LYS A 65 10.78 -9.98 -7.90
CA LYS A 65 10.00 -9.36 -8.97
C LYS A 65 8.50 -9.50 -8.71
N GLY A 66 8.11 -9.19 -7.48
CA GLY A 66 6.72 -9.30 -7.05
C GLY A 66 5.87 -8.12 -7.53
N ASP A 67 4.58 -8.24 -7.28
CA ASP A 67 3.59 -7.24 -7.68
C ASP A 67 3.20 -6.35 -6.51
N ILE A 68 2.66 -5.18 -6.80
CA ILE A 68 2.07 -4.29 -5.78
C ILE A 68 0.65 -3.93 -6.18
N LEU A 69 -0.26 -4.09 -5.23
CA LEU A 69 -1.60 -3.51 -5.32
C LEU A 69 -1.65 -2.33 -4.35
N ALA A 70 -1.66 -1.12 -4.90
CA ALA A 70 -1.61 0.11 -4.12
C ALA A 70 -3.00 0.75 -4.03
N ILE A 71 -3.49 0.93 -2.81
CA ILE A 71 -4.82 1.46 -2.55
C ILE A 71 -4.70 2.65 -1.62
N SER A 72 -5.34 3.76 -1.96
CA SER A 72 -5.43 4.90 -1.08
C SER A 72 -6.43 4.62 0.04
N GLN A 73 -6.04 4.86 1.29
CA GLN A 73 -6.83 4.55 2.46
C GLN A 73 -6.68 5.67 3.51
N PHE A 74 -7.47 6.73 3.39
CA PHE A 74 -7.37 7.88 4.31
C PHE A 74 -7.72 7.51 5.75
N THR A 75 -8.54 6.47 5.94
CA THR A 75 -8.96 6.03 7.27
C THR A 75 -7.82 5.51 8.14
N LEU A 76 -6.64 5.28 7.56
CA LEU A 76 -5.43 4.96 8.34
C LEU A 76 -5.08 6.09 9.31
N TYR A 77 -5.50 7.33 9.01
CA TYR A 77 -5.32 8.47 9.89
C TYR A 77 -6.52 8.71 10.83
N GLY A 78 -7.37 7.70 10.97
CA GLY A 78 -8.45 7.75 11.94
C GLY A 78 -7.91 7.79 13.36
N ASP A 79 -8.20 8.86 14.08
CA ASP A 79 -7.81 9.03 15.47
C ASP A 79 -8.96 8.62 16.37
N CYS A 80 -8.78 7.55 17.12
CA CYS A 80 -9.79 6.97 17.99
C CYS A 80 -9.51 7.20 19.46
N ARG A 81 -8.58 8.09 19.80
CA ARG A 81 -8.16 8.30 21.18
C ARG A 81 -9.23 8.94 22.05
N LYS A 82 -10.15 9.69 21.47
CA LYS A 82 -11.23 10.36 22.18
C LYS A 82 -12.59 9.95 21.66
N GLY A 83 -13.47 9.53 22.57
CA GLY A 83 -14.84 9.18 22.21
C GLY A 83 -14.95 7.91 21.39
N ARG A 84 -16.07 7.78 20.69
CA ARG A 84 -16.39 6.58 19.90
C ARG A 84 -16.41 6.82 18.39
N ARG A 85 -16.19 8.05 17.97
CA ARG A 85 -16.15 8.41 16.55
C ARG A 85 -14.71 8.69 16.15
N PRO A 86 -14.19 7.98 15.13
CA PRO A 86 -12.87 8.30 14.63
C PRO A 86 -12.81 9.72 14.10
N ASN A 87 -11.70 10.38 14.32
CA ASN A 87 -11.42 11.72 13.84
C ASN A 87 -10.40 11.63 12.68
N PHE A 88 -10.71 12.21 11.56
CA PHE A 88 -9.85 12.16 10.35
C PHE A 88 -9.17 13.50 10.04
N MET A 89 -9.05 14.38 11.02
CA MET A 89 -8.49 15.72 10.82
C MET A 89 -7.06 15.73 10.27
N ASN A 90 -6.28 14.69 10.58
CA ASN A 90 -4.89 14.61 10.11
C ASN A 90 -4.75 14.04 8.70
N ALA A 91 -5.82 13.49 8.14
CA ALA A 91 -5.78 12.97 6.79
C ALA A 91 -5.78 14.14 5.77
N MET A 92 -4.95 13.99 4.73
CA MET A 92 -4.97 14.92 3.61
C MET A 92 -6.27 14.73 2.82
N GLY A 93 -6.90 15.81 2.43
CA GLY A 93 -8.18 15.77 1.71
C GLY A 93 -8.04 15.69 0.21
N GLY A 94 -9.10 15.22 -0.40
CA GLY A 94 -9.52 15.31 -1.79
C GLY A 94 -8.44 15.35 -2.86
N ASP A 95 -8.41 16.45 -3.60
CA ASP A 95 -7.57 16.58 -4.80
C ASP A 95 -6.08 16.54 -4.50
N GLU A 96 -5.65 17.09 -3.36
CA GLU A 96 -4.23 17.07 -2.97
C GLU A 96 -3.78 15.65 -2.67
N ALA A 97 -4.59 14.90 -1.95
CA ALA A 97 -4.27 13.49 -1.64
C ALA A 97 -4.23 12.65 -2.91
N LYS A 98 -5.16 12.89 -3.83
CA LYS A 98 -5.19 12.18 -5.11
C LYS A 98 -3.92 12.44 -5.92
N ALA A 99 -3.47 13.71 -5.99
CA ALA A 99 -2.26 14.06 -6.71
C ALA A 99 -1.02 13.37 -6.14
N LEU A 100 -0.88 13.35 -4.81
CA LEU A 100 0.24 12.67 -4.16
C LEU A 100 0.16 11.16 -4.33
N TYR A 101 -1.03 10.58 -4.24
CA TYR A 101 -1.22 9.16 -4.47
C TYR A 101 -0.81 8.77 -5.89
N GLU A 102 -1.23 9.54 -6.89
CA GLU A 102 -0.86 9.29 -8.29
C GLU A 102 0.67 9.38 -8.49
N GLU A 103 1.30 10.35 -7.84
CA GLU A 103 2.76 10.47 -7.88
C GLU A 103 3.45 9.27 -7.24
N PHE A 104 2.92 8.78 -6.12
CA PHE A 104 3.42 7.57 -5.46
C PHE A 104 3.33 6.35 -6.38
N VAL A 105 2.19 6.16 -7.04
CA VAL A 105 2.00 5.07 -7.99
C VAL A 105 3.00 5.17 -9.15
N LYS A 106 3.20 6.38 -9.66
CA LYS A 106 4.18 6.64 -10.72
C LYS A 106 5.60 6.24 -10.28
N MET A 107 5.99 6.63 -9.07
CA MET A 107 7.30 6.27 -8.52
C MET A 107 7.45 4.75 -8.37
N LEU A 108 6.39 4.06 -7.95
CA LEU A 108 6.41 2.60 -7.87
C LEU A 108 6.59 1.98 -9.25
N LYS A 109 5.89 2.49 -10.26
CA LYS A 109 6.00 1.98 -11.64
C LYS A 109 7.40 2.15 -12.20
N GLU A 110 8.11 3.20 -11.80
CA GLU A 110 9.50 3.43 -12.23
C GLU A 110 10.46 2.36 -11.72
N SER A 111 10.07 1.58 -10.70
CA SER A 111 10.87 0.45 -10.22
C SER A 111 10.90 -0.74 -11.18
N GLY A 112 10.03 -0.75 -12.18
CA GLY A 112 9.91 -1.86 -13.12
C GLY A 112 8.99 -2.98 -12.66
N LEU A 113 8.44 -2.90 -11.44
CA LEU A 113 7.51 -3.90 -10.94
C LEU A 113 6.11 -3.67 -11.48
N LYS A 114 5.30 -4.73 -11.47
CA LYS A 114 3.88 -4.63 -11.83
C LYS A 114 3.13 -3.95 -10.71
N ILE A 115 2.51 -2.81 -11.03
CA ILE A 115 1.75 -2.02 -10.08
C ILE A 115 0.29 -1.99 -10.54
N GLU A 116 -0.59 -2.45 -9.68
CA GLU A 116 -2.02 -2.33 -9.89
C GLU A 116 -2.60 -1.42 -8.83
N THR A 117 -3.72 -0.80 -9.13
CA THR A 117 -4.36 0.17 -8.24
C THR A 117 -5.85 -0.10 -8.15
N GLY A 118 -6.47 0.47 -7.10
CA GLY A 118 -7.92 0.62 -7.06
C GLY A 118 -8.35 1.89 -7.78
N GLU A 119 -9.51 2.38 -7.42
CA GLU A 119 -10.07 3.63 -7.94
C GLU A 119 -10.16 4.62 -6.79
N PHE A 120 -9.40 5.72 -6.87
CA PHE A 120 -9.31 6.69 -5.79
C PHE A 120 -10.70 7.27 -5.46
N GLY A 121 -11.02 7.25 -4.18
CA GLY A 121 -12.30 7.78 -3.68
C GLY A 121 -13.52 6.90 -3.91
N ALA A 122 -13.37 5.77 -4.59
CA ALA A 122 -14.48 4.86 -4.84
C ALA A 122 -14.72 3.91 -3.67
N HIS A 123 -15.94 3.40 -3.59
CA HIS A 123 -16.24 2.29 -2.70
C HIS A 123 -15.74 1.02 -3.37
N MET A 124 -14.79 0.36 -2.74
CA MET A 124 -14.11 -0.81 -3.31
C MET A 124 -14.33 -2.06 -2.48
N ASN A 125 -14.45 -3.19 -3.16
CA ASN A 125 -14.32 -4.48 -2.51
C ASN A 125 -12.91 -4.98 -2.77
N VAL A 126 -12.10 -5.09 -1.73
CA VAL A 126 -10.71 -5.55 -1.82
C VAL A 126 -10.65 -6.96 -1.29
N GLU A 127 -10.33 -7.90 -2.18
CA GLU A 127 -10.18 -9.30 -1.83
C GLU A 127 -8.70 -9.62 -1.69
N ILE A 128 -8.32 -10.12 -0.52
CA ILE A 128 -6.91 -10.40 -0.19
C ILE A 128 -6.79 -11.86 0.25
N GLU A 129 -5.91 -12.59 -0.41
CA GLU A 129 -5.52 -13.92 0.04
C GLU A 129 -4.13 -13.81 0.66
N ASN A 130 -4.09 -13.75 1.99
CA ASN A 130 -2.84 -13.63 2.76
C ASN A 130 -2.29 -15.00 3.12
N ASP A 131 -1.00 -15.15 2.93
CA ASP A 131 -0.26 -16.32 3.35
C ASP A 131 0.76 -15.95 4.40
N GLY A 132 0.65 -16.53 5.53
CA GLY A 132 1.39 -16.21 6.72
C GLY A 132 0.45 -15.93 7.89
N PRO A 133 -0.33 -14.85 7.95
CA PRO A 133 -0.13 -13.59 7.24
C PRO A 133 0.95 -12.71 7.87
N VAL A 134 1.50 -11.79 7.12
CA VAL A 134 2.46 -10.80 7.60
C VAL A 134 1.96 -9.40 7.26
N THR A 135 1.81 -8.57 8.28
CA THR A 135 1.39 -7.18 8.11
C THR A 135 2.43 -6.27 8.75
N ILE A 136 2.88 -5.28 8.01
CA ILE A 136 3.93 -4.36 8.44
C ILE A 136 3.45 -2.93 8.31
N LEU A 137 3.64 -2.16 9.37
CA LEU A 137 3.32 -0.75 9.40
C LEU A 137 4.58 0.06 9.07
N LEU A 138 4.44 1.03 8.18
CA LEU A 138 5.51 1.96 7.83
C LEU A 138 5.03 3.39 8.02
N ASP A 139 5.87 4.21 8.59
CA ASP A 139 5.60 5.62 8.80
C ASP A 139 6.82 6.45 8.38
N SER A 140 6.61 7.43 7.48
CA SER A 140 7.67 8.31 7.03
C SER A 140 8.24 9.17 8.15
N LYS A 141 7.46 9.43 9.18
CA LYS A 141 7.90 10.16 10.37
C LYS A 141 8.61 9.24 11.38
N LYS A 142 8.65 7.96 11.10
CA LYS A 142 9.35 6.93 11.90
C LYS A 142 8.83 6.85 13.34
N GLU A 143 7.53 6.98 13.52
CA GLU A 143 6.90 6.88 14.85
C GLU A 143 6.70 5.44 15.31
N PHE A 144 6.84 4.50 14.39
CA PHE A 144 6.81 3.06 14.71
C PHE A 144 7.61 2.25 13.69
#